data_c8cdb2feca3c16d253047d99b616ad65
#
_entry.id   c8cdb2feca3c16d253047d99b616ad65
#
_cell.length_a   1.000
_cell.length_b   1.000
_cell.length_c   1.000
_cell.angle_alpha   90.00
_cell.angle_beta   90.00
_cell.angle_gamma   90.00
#
_symmetry.space_group_name_H-M   'P 1'
#
loop_
_entity.id
_entity.type
_entity.pdbx_description
1 polymer ?
#
loop_
_entity_poly.entity_id
_entity_poly.type
_entity_poly.pdbx_seq_one_letter_code
_entity_poly.pdbx_strand_id
1 'polypeptide(L)'
;MYHLRLKGDYYQMGVKRGNIFQKAHISFPLQLDNFQLEHGKQSEEILRKFFPEICEEVRGVSDAIGTDYLHFISWMLCMGCCMYNLENNIPVEVRGCTAFAYSSNGRTIYGRNNDLPPYLRKGSKSEIYAPKNGNRFNITTSSFINGEEGVNEHGLAVAMTFVMTDLEKIKAGFNSCFIVRYLLEKADNTEQAVSLLMGLPVSSNCNILLADKKGNMVVVECTPILKKVRAAETFENGSIVCTVNSFTSDEMKPYDDAKGNDYDSHRRYRTVLDSFSSERIKDEYIETTEHLLKGDYGFMCQYDDEPDFETVWSSIFDLDSLVIYRAEGDPRKKKFVTDNRLHDLIRRG
;
A
#
# COMPACT_ATOMS: atom_id res chain seq x y z
N MET A 1 -10.24 2.12 13.02
CA MET A 1 -9.00 1.38 12.60
C MET A 1 -8.37 0.71 13.80
N TYR A 2 -7.79 -0.48 13.65
CA TYR A 2 -7.08 -1.16 14.74
C TYR A 2 -5.60 -0.75 14.75
N HIS A 3 -5.03 -0.62 15.97
CA HIS A 3 -3.66 -0.13 16.19
C HIS A 3 -2.81 -1.19 16.90
N LEU A 4 -2.20 -2.10 16.13
CA LEU A 4 -1.38 -3.18 16.67
C LEU A 4 0.10 -2.76 16.81
N ARG A 5 0.80 -3.46 17.73
CA ARG A 5 2.25 -3.40 17.87
C ARG A 5 2.81 -4.82 17.89
N LEU A 6 3.64 -5.13 16.91
CA LEU A 6 4.25 -6.44 16.71
C LEU A 6 5.78 -6.28 16.81
N LYS A 7 6.41 -7.06 17.67
CA LYS A 7 7.85 -6.97 17.94
C LYS A 7 8.44 -8.36 18.12
N GLY A 8 9.62 -8.57 17.59
CA GLY A 8 10.45 -9.72 17.86
C GLY A 8 10.53 -10.72 16.72
N ASP A 9 10.41 -11.99 17.04
CA ASP A 9 10.47 -13.09 16.09
C ASP A 9 9.24 -13.16 15.19
N TYR A 10 9.42 -13.46 13.91
CA TYR A 10 8.35 -13.44 12.92
C TYR A 10 7.24 -14.43 13.21
N TYR A 11 7.60 -15.68 13.55
CA TYR A 11 6.61 -16.69 13.91
C TYR A 11 5.78 -16.23 15.12
N GLN A 12 6.43 -15.69 16.16
CA GLN A 12 5.73 -15.22 17.36
C GLN A 12 4.85 -13.98 17.08
N MET A 13 5.29 -13.08 16.18
CA MET A 13 4.42 -11.98 15.71
C MET A 13 3.19 -12.52 14.99
N GLY A 14 3.35 -13.55 14.18
CA GLY A 14 2.26 -14.26 13.51
C GLY A 14 1.28 -14.90 14.48
N VAL A 15 1.79 -15.65 15.46
CA VAL A 15 0.96 -16.25 16.53
C VAL A 15 0.18 -15.19 17.29
N LYS A 16 0.82 -14.09 17.67
CA LYS A 16 0.14 -12.99 18.36
C LYS A 16 -1.02 -12.43 17.53
N ARG A 17 -0.81 -12.24 16.23
CA ARG A 17 -1.83 -11.77 15.28
C ARG A 17 -2.96 -12.79 15.12
N GLY A 18 -2.63 -14.04 14.90
CA GLY A 18 -3.60 -15.13 14.76
C GLY A 18 -4.50 -15.27 15.99
N ASN A 19 -3.94 -15.15 17.19
CA ASN A 19 -4.71 -15.14 18.43
C ASN A 19 -5.68 -13.95 18.51
N ILE A 20 -5.32 -12.78 17.95
CA ILE A 20 -6.24 -11.63 17.87
C ILE A 20 -7.40 -11.96 16.91
N PHE A 21 -7.10 -12.54 15.75
CA PHE A 21 -8.12 -12.94 14.77
C PHE A 21 -9.09 -13.95 15.36
N GLN A 22 -8.57 -14.97 16.07
CA GLN A 22 -9.38 -15.97 16.74
C GLN A 22 -10.31 -15.37 17.80
N LYS A 23 -9.78 -14.47 18.64
CA LYS A 23 -10.57 -13.75 19.66
C LYS A 23 -11.64 -12.83 19.06
N ALA A 24 -11.37 -12.26 17.90
CA ALA A 24 -12.28 -11.39 17.17
C ALA A 24 -13.27 -12.19 16.29
N HIS A 25 -13.22 -13.54 16.32
CA HIS A 25 -14.04 -14.43 15.49
C HIS A 25 -13.98 -14.10 14.00
N ILE A 26 -12.79 -13.71 13.51
CA ILE A 26 -12.58 -13.43 12.09
C ILE A 26 -12.52 -14.78 11.36
N SER A 27 -13.40 -14.94 10.38
CA SER A 27 -13.36 -16.05 9.43
C SER A 27 -12.70 -15.61 8.12
N PHE A 28 -11.93 -16.50 7.53
CA PHE A 28 -11.28 -16.28 6.25
C PHE A 28 -11.96 -17.08 5.15
N PRO A 29 -12.26 -16.50 4.00
CA PRO A 29 -12.84 -17.24 2.87
C PRO A 29 -11.73 -18.04 2.17
N LEU A 30 -11.39 -19.20 2.72
CA LEU A 30 -10.31 -20.07 2.23
C LEU A 30 -10.76 -21.04 1.11
N GLN A 31 -11.89 -20.76 0.45
CA GLN A 31 -12.31 -21.53 -0.72
C GLN A 31 -11.52 -21.02 -1.93
N LEU A 32 -10.49 -21.77 -2.29
CA LEU A 32 -9.64 -21.49 -3.45
C LEU A 32 -9.90 -22.54 -4.52
N ASP A 33 -9.96 -22.10 -5.78
CA ASP A 33 -9.97 -23.02 -6.91
C ASP A 33 -8.57 -23.57 -7.21
N ASN A 34 -8.49 -24.52 -8.16
CA ASN A 34 -7.21 -25.15 -8.50
C ASN A 34 -6.18 -24.15 -9.06
N PHE A 35 -6.62 -23.14 -9.81
CA PHE A 35 -5.73 -22.12 -10.34
C PHE A 35 -5.15 -21.26 -9.22
N GLN A 36 -5.98 -20.83 -8.28
CA GLN A 36 -5.55 -20.03 -7.12
C GLN A 36 -4.58 -20.80 -6.21
N LEU A 37 -4.84 -22.09 -5.98
CA LEU A 37 -3.94 -22.94 -5.19
C LEU A 37 -2.59 -23.16 -5.88
N GLU A 38 -2.57 -23.42 -7.17
CA GLU A 38 -1.33 -23.58 -7.92
C GLU A 38 -0.54 -22.27 -8.01
N HIS A 39 -1.20 -21.15 -8.31
CA HIS A 39 -0.59 -19.83 -8.28
C HIS A 39 -0.01 -19.49 -6.91
N GLY A 40 -0.78 -19.76 -5.85
CA GLY A 40 -0.36 -19.51 -4.48
C GLY A 40 0.86 -20.32 -4.09
N LYS A 41 0.92 -21.59 -4.45
CA LYS A 41 2.06 -22.48 -4.22
C LYS A 41 3.32 -21.97 -4.92
N GLN A 42 3.22 -21.68 -6.23
CA GLN A 42 4.36 -21.16 -6.99
C GLN A 42 4.84 -19.80 -6.48
N SER A 43 3.90 -18.93 -6.08
CA SER A 43 4.22 -17.62 -5.50
C SER A 43 4.85 -17.74 -4.11
N GLU A 44 4.43 -18.72 -3.30
CA GLU A 44 5.03 -19.00 -1.99
C GLU A 44 6.49 -19.47 -2.12
N GLU A 45 6.80 -20.32 -3.10
CA GLU A 45 8.18 -20.74 -3.38
C GLU A 45 9.08 -19.53 -3.72
N ILE A 46 8.55 -18.58 -4.51
CA ILE A 46 9.24 -17.32 -4.83
C ILE A 46 9.39 -16.44 -3.57
N LEU A 47 8.31 -16.28 -2.81
CA LEU A 47 8.30 -15.48 -1.58
C LEU A 47 9.33 -16.02 -0.59
N ARG A 48 9.37 -17.34 -0.39
CA ARG A 48 10.35 -18.02 0.49
C ARG A 48 11.80 -17.79 0.06
N LYS A 49 12.07 -17.66 -1.23
CA LYS A 49 13.39 -17.38 -1.76
C LYS A 49 13.87 -15.96 -1.43
N PHE A 50 12.99 -14.96 -1.54
CA PHE A 50 13.34 -13.55 -1.40
C PHE A 50 13.02 -12.99 0.00
N PHE A 51 12.01 -13.53 0.67
CA PHE A 51 11.50 -13.04 1.94
C PHE A 51 11.04 -14.19 2.86
N PRO A 52 11.94 -15.10 3.24
CA PRO A 52 11.60 -16.28 4.05
C PRO A 52 10.97 -15.91 5.41
N GLU A 53 11.34 -14.78 5.97
CA GLU A 53 10.87 -14.35 7.28
C GLU A 53 9.34 -14.11 7.29
N ILE A 54 8.77 -13.58 6.20
CA ILE A 54 7.32 -13.36 6.11
C ILE A 54 6.57 -14.69 6.05
N CYS A 55 7.16 -15.74 5.46
CA CYS A 55 6.57 -17.07 5.45
C CYS A 55 6.45 -17.63 6.87
N GLU A 56 7.42 -17.35 7.75
CA GLU A 56 7.34 -17.72 9.16
C GLU A 56 6.26 -16.93 9.92
N GLU A 57 6.08 -15.65 9.61
CA GLU A 57 4.96 -14.87 10.18
C GLU A 57 3.60 -15.43 9.75
N VAL A 58 3.44 -15.73 8.46
CA VAL A 58 2.20 -16.35 7.94
C VAL A 58 1.95 -17.72 8.57
N ARG A 59 3.00 -18.53 8.76
CA ARG A 59 2.91 -19.83 9.47
C ARG A 59 2.40 -19.64 10.89
N GLY A 60 2.96 -18.68 11.64
CA GLY A 60 2.48 -18.36 12.97
C GLY A 60 1.02 -17.96 13.04
N VAL A 61 0.53 -17.20 12.03
CA VAL A 61 -0.90 -16.86 11.92
C VAL A 61 -1.73 -18.13 11.67
N SER A 62 -1.37 -18.94 10.66
CA SER A 62 -2.12 -20.12 10.26
C SER A 62 -2.22 -21.14 11.40
N ASP A 63 -1.13 -21.39 12.12
CA ASP A 63 -1.10 -22.28 13.28
C ASP A 63 -2.03 -21.78 14.40
N ALA A 64 -2.00 -20.46 14.68
CA ALA A 64 -2.82 -19.88 15.74
C ALA A 64 -4.32 -19.87 15.43
N ILE A 65 -4.71 -19.77 14.15
CA ILE A 65 -6.13 -19.83 13.73
C ILE A 65 -6.58 -21.25 13.39
N GLY A 66 -5.67 -22.23 13.40
CA GLY A 66 -5.97 -23.62 13.12
C GLY A 66 -6.30 -23.92 11.65
N THR A 67 -5.62 -23.24 10.70
CA THR A 67 -5.81 -23.45 9.26
C THR A 67 -4.56 -23.99 8.58
N ASP A 68 -4.73 -24.60 7.41
CA ASP A 68 -3.60 -25.04 6.60
C ASP A 68 -2.77 -23.85 6.11
N TYR A 69 -1.44 -23.92 6.30
CA TYR A 69 -0.51 -22.87 5.93
C TYR A 69 -0.55 -22.56 4.43
N LEU A 70 -0.54 -23.59 3.58
CA LEU A 70 -0.48 -23.38 2.14
C LEU A 70 -1.77 -22.75 1.61
N HIS A 71 -2.92 -23.16 2.13
CA HIS A 71 -4.20 -22.53 1.82
C HIS A 71 -4.23 -21.07 2.24
N PHE A 72 -3.79 -20.77 3.47
CA PHE A 72 -3.82 -19.41 3.99
C PHE A 72 -2.90 -18.47 3.23
N ILE A 73 -1.64 -18.88 2.97
CA ILE A 73 -0.70 -18.04 2.20
C ILE A 73 -1.14 -17.90 0.73
N SER A 74 -1.69 -18.95 0.12
CA SER A 74 -2.23 -18.88 -1.24
C SER A 74 -3.36 -17.86 -1.33
N TRP A 75 -4.29 -17.89 -0.38
CA TRP A 75 -5.36 -16.90 -0.29
C TRP A 75 -4.81 -15.47 -0.18
N MET A 76 -3.82 -15.24 0.68
CA MET A 76 -3.20 -13.93 0.82
C MET A 76 -2.50 -13.46 -0.46
N LEU A 77 -1.83 -14.36 -1.17
CA LEU A 77 -1.14 -14.05 -2.42
C LEU A 77 -2.13 -13.75 -3.55
N CYS A 78 -3.25 -14.47 -3.61
CA CYS A 78 -4.32 -14.23 -4.58
C CYS A 78 -5.08 -12.93 -4.33
N MET A 79 -5.37 -12.58 -3.08
CA MET A 79 -6.10 -11.35 -2.75
C MET A 79 -5.43 -10.08 -3.28
N GLY A 80 -4.13 -9.98 -3.12
CA GLY A 80 -3.39 -8.80 -3.59
C GLY A 80 -3.27 -8.69 -5.11
N CYS A 81 -3.62 -9.74 -5.85
CA CYS A 81 -3.70 -9.75 -7.31
C CYS A 81 -5.12 -9.56 -7.82
N CYS A 82 -6.10 -9.30 -6.93
CA CYS A 82 -7.52 -9.26 -7.27
C CYS A 82 -8.05 -10.53 -7.95
N MET A 83 -7.43 -11.66 -7.68
CA MET A 83 -7.88 -12.99 -8.12
C MET A 83 -8.93 -13.51 -7.14
N TYR A 84 -10.15 -13.02 -7.28
CA TYR A 84 -11.30 -13.61 -6.58
C TYR A 84 -11.69 -14.93 -7.21
N ASN A 85 -12.40 -15.76 -6.44
CA ASN A 85 -12.87 -17.06 -6.89
C ASN A 85 -13.64 -16.92 -8.23
N LEU A 86 -13.05 -17.46 -9.30
CA LEU A 86 -13.57 -17.36 -10.66
C LEU A 86 -14.86 -18.15 -10.86
N GLU A 87 -15.05 -19.26 -10.10
CA GLU A 87 -16.22 -20.12 -10.21
C GLU A 87 -17.49 -19.42 -9.69
N ASN A 88 -17.37 -18.47 -8.78
CA ASN A 88 -18.50 -17.79 -8.15
C ASN A 88 -18.81 -16.41 -8.75
N ASN A 89 -18.12 -15.98 -9.82
CA ASN A 89 -18.33 -14.66 -10.47
C ASN A 89 -18.46 -13.51 -9.45
N ILE A 90 -17.69 -13.56 -8.36
CA ILE A 90 -17.69 -12.45 -7.40
C ILE A 90 -17.07 -11.25 -8.11
N PRO A 91 -17.78 -10.11 -8.21
CA PRO A 91 -17.28 -8.94 -8.89
C PRO A 91 -15.91 -8.53 -8.32
N VAL A 92 -14.99 -8.17 -9.20
CA VAL A 92 -13.75 -7.51 -8.76
C VAL A 92 -14.16 -6.26 -8.00
N GLU A 93 -13.87 -6.20 -6.71
CA GLU A 93 -14.17 -5.04 -5.89
C GLU A 93 -13.47 -3.82 -6.49
N VAL A 94 -14.24 -2.79 -6.76
CA VAL A 94 -13.72 -1.49 -7.21
C VAL A 94 -12.78 -0.97 -6.13
N ARG A 95 -11.54 -0.69 -6.49
CA ARG A 95 -10.53 -0.13 -5.59
C ARG A 95 -9.96 1.12 -6.21
N GLY A 96 -10.04 2.22 -5.49
CA GLY A 96 -9.42 3.47 -5.86
C GLY A 96 -8.31 3.80 -4.86
N CYS A 97 -7.24 4.37 -5.33
CA CYS A 97 -6.18 4.87 -4.48
C CYS A 97 -5.54 6.07 -5.14
N THR A 98 -5.18 7.05 -4.34
CA THR A 98 -4.29 8.11 -4.76
C THR A 98 -3.16 8.19 -3.76
N ALA A 99 -1.92 8.09 -4.22
CA ALA A 99 -0.76 8.33 -3.39
C ALA A 99 0.17 9.33 -4.09
N PHE A 100 0.73 10.24 -3.33
CA PHE A 100 1.70 11.21 -3.83
C PHE A 100 2.76 11.50 -2.77
N ALA A 101 3.91 11.94 -3.22
CA ALA A 101 4.93 12.50 -2.34
C ALA A 101 5.55 13.72 -3.01
N TYR A 102 5.86 14.72 -2.22
CA TYR A 102 6.53 15.92 -2.72
C TYR A 102 7.64 16.38 -1.78
N SER A 103 8.63 16.99 -2.37
CA SER A 103 9.72 17.63 -1.62
C SER A 103 9.77 19.11 -1.97
N SER A 104 9.79 19.95 -0.94
CA SER A 104 9.92 21.42 -1.06
C SER A 104 10.71 21.94 0.13
N ASN A 105 11.62 22.90 -0.11
CA ASN A 105 12.45 23.52 0.93
C ASN A 105 13.14 22.52 1.88
N GLY A 106 13.58 21.36 1.35
CA GLY A 106 14.28 20.32 2.12
C GLY A 106 13.38 19.46 3.01
N ARG A 107 12.04 19.58 2.92
CA ARG A 107 11.09 18.70 3.59
C ARG A 107 10.41 17.78 2.58
N THR A 108 10.18 16.54 2.98
CA THR A 108 9.48 15.55 2.17
C THR A 108 8.21 15.08 2.86
N ILE A 109 7.08 15.25 2.18
CA ILE A 109 5.75 14.88 2.66
C ILE A 109 5.15 13.85 1.71
N TYR A 110 4.55 12.84 2.29
CA TYR A 110 3.75 11.84 1.61
C TYR A 110 2.27 12.01 1.96
N GLY A 111 1.37 11.81 1.00
CA GLY A 111 -0.08 11.83 1.18
C GLY A 111 -0.79 10.71 0.44
N ARG A 112 -1.87 10.16 1.03
CA ARG A 112 -2.68 9.10 0.41
C ARG A 112 -4.15 9.19 0.81
N ASN A 113 -5.04 8.94 -0.17
CA ASN A 113 -6.40 8.45 0.03
C ASN A 113 -6.48 6.97 -0.37
N ASN A 114 -7.11 6.16 0.47
CA ASN A 114 -7.39 4.75 0.17
C ASN A 114 -8.89 4.56 0.02
N ASP A 115 -9.32 4.35 -1.23
CA ASP A 115 -10.73 4.34 -1.60
C ASP A 115 -11.17 2.89 -1.82
N LEU A 116 -12.11 2.41 -1.00
CA LEU A 116 -12.53 1.01 -0.91
C LEU A 116 -14.01 0.93 -0.55
N PRO A 117 -14.62 -0.25 -0.70
CA PRO A 117 -15.94 -0.50 -0.15
C PRO A 117 -16.03 -0.19 1.36
N PRO A 118 -17.10 0.47 1.84
CA PRO A 118 -17.22 0.96 3.21
C PRO A 118 -17.05 -0.10 4.30
N TYR A 119 -17.41 -1.36 4.01
CA TYR A 119 -17.28 -2.45 4.98
C TYR A 119 -15.81 -2.75 5.35
N LEU A 120 -14.85 -2.46 4.46
CA LEU A 120 -13.42 -2.66 4.70
C LEU A 120 -12.85 -1.67 5.73
N ARG A 121 -13.52 -0.54 5.98
CA ARG A 121 -13.11 0.42 7.02
C ARG A 121 -12.99 -0.22 8.40
N LYS A 122 -13.90 -1.13 8.75
CA LYS A 122 -13.87 -1.83 10.05
C LYS A 122 -12.69 -2.80 10.16
N GLY A 123 -12.24 -3.36 9.05
CA GLY A 123 -11.10 -4.28 8.99
C GLY A 123 -9.73 -3.58 8.89
N SER A 124 -9.72 -2.29 8.59
CA SER A 124 -8.48 -1.53 8.37
C SER A 124 -7.65 -1.37 9.64
N LYS A 125 -6.33 -1.43 9.49
CA LYS A 125 -5.36 -1.44 10.58
C LYS A 125 -4.20 -0.50 10.28
N SER A 126 -3.68 0.12 11.34
CA SER A 126 -2.38 0.81 11.33
C SER A 126 -1.48 0.13 12.34
N GLU A 127 -0.43 -0.49 11.88
CA GLU A 127 0.37 -1.40 12.68
C GLU A 127 1.82 -0.94 12.77
N ILE A 128 2.40 -1.09 13.96
CA ILE A 128 3.83 -0.87 14.21
C ILE A 128 4.51 -2.22 14.27
N TYR A 129 5.52 -2.38 13.43
CA TYR A 129 6.41 -3.52 13.43
C TYR A 129 7.80 -3.16 13.94
N ALA A 130 8.36 -4.05 14.74
CA ALA A 130 9.76 -4.04 15.15
C ALA A 130 10.30 -5.48 15.07
N PRO A 131 10.54 -6.00 13.85
CA PRO A 131 11.06 -7.33 13.65
C PRO A 131 12.51 -7.44 14.14
N LYS A 132 12.94 -8.66 14.53
CA LYS A 132 14.29 -8.89 15.08
C LYS A 132 15.41 -8.57 14.10
N ASN A 133 15.18 -8.83 12.79
CA ASN A 133 16.21 -8.73 11.74
C ASN A 133 15.71 -7.89 10.54
N GLY A 134 15.02 -6.80 10.78
CA GLY A 134 14.52 -5.89 9.73
C GLY A 134 14.24 -4.51 10.28
N ASN A 135 14.00 -3.56 9.39
CA ASN A 135 13.66 -2.20 9.77
C ASN A 135 12.38 -2.15 10.62
N ARG A 136 12.31 -1.21 11.53
CA ARG A 136 11.05 -0.84 12.22
C ARG A 136 10.20 0.03 11.30
N PHE A 137 8.91 -0.22 11.24
CA PHE A 137 8.02 0.53 10.35
C PHE A 137 6.58 0.61 10.88
N ASN A 138 5.85 1.61 10.38
CA ASN A 138 4.40 1.64 10.40
C ASN A 138 3.90 1.12 9.05
N ILE A 139 2.85 0.32 9.06
CA ILE A 139 2.14 -0.13 7.86
C ILE A 139 0.65 0.05 8.05
N THR A 140 -0.04 0.55 7.02
CA THR A 140 -1.50 0.67 7.01
C THR A 140 -2.07 -0.30 6.00
N THR A 141 -3.11 -1.04 6.41
CA THR A 141 -3.63 -2.14 5.62
C THR A 141 -5.13 -2.38 5.83
N SER A 142 -5.82 -2.72 4.74
CA SER A 142 -7.09 -3.44 4.74
C SER A 142 -6.88 -4.97 4.63
N SER A 143 -5.65 -5.40 4.36
CA SER A 143 -5.17 -6.78 4.32
C SER A 143 -4.71 -7.25 5.71
N PHE A 144 -3.97 -8.38 5.84
CA PHE A 144 -3.74 -8.97 7.16
C PHE A 144 -2.34 -8.75 7.71
N ILE A 145 -1.28 -9.06 6.98
CA ILE A 145 0.12 -8.92 7.42
C ILE A 145 1.01 -8.19 6.42
N ASN A 146 0.44 -7.78 5.33
CA ASN A 146 0.99 -6.93 4.29
C ASN A 146 0.19 -5.62 4.25
N GLY A 147 0.46 -4.71 3.36
CA GLY A 147 -0.25 -3.45 3.37
C GLY A 147 -0.16 -2.63 2.10
N GLU A 148 -0.98 -1.60 2.08
CA GLU A 148 -1.10 -0.70 0.95
C GLU A 148 -0.13 0.48 1.01
N GLU A 149 0.32 0.84 2.23
CA GLU A 149 1.27 1.94 2.46
C GLU A 149 2.01 1.78 3.78
N GLY A 150 3.10 2.48 3.92
CA GLY A 150 3.80 2.60 5.19
C GLY A 150 5.02 3.50 5.14
N VAL A 151 5.63 3.70 6.30
CA VAL A 151 6.90 4.40 6.46
C VAL A 151 7.79 3.68 7.46
N ASN A 152 9.08 3.57 7.16
CA ASN A 152 10.05 2.93 8.06
C ASN A 152 10.88 3.93 8.86
N GLU A 153 11.69 3.40 9.78
CA GLU A 153 12.54 4.17 10.69
C GLU A 153 13.60 5.04 10.01
N HIS A 154 13.93 4.77 8.74
CA HIS A 154 14.86 5.55 7.95
C HIS A 154 14.19 6.74 7.23
N GLY A 155 12.86 6.81 7.28
CA GLY A 155 12.06 7.83 6.58
C GLY A 155 11.79 7.46 5.12
N LEU A 156 11.80 6.17 4.79
CA LEU A 156 11.34 5.65 3.50
C LEU A 156 9.84 5.39 3.57
N ALA A 157 9.05 6.11 2.78
CA ALA A 157 7.64 5.82 2.50
C ALA A 157 7.52 4.90 1.29
N VAL A 158 6.68 3.89 1.41
CA VAL A 158 6.34 2.94 0.36
C VAL A 158 4.82 2.83 0.26
N ALA A 159 4.28 2.97 -0.94
CA ALA A 159 2.85 2.78 -1.17
C ALA A 159 2.59 2.08 -2.50
N MET A 160 1.51 1.30 -2.54
CA MET A 160 1.02 0.71 -3.77
C MET A 160 -0.27 1.37 -4.22
N THR A 161 -0.48 1.42 -5.53
CA THR A 161 -1.81 1.56 -6.12
C THR A 161 -2.04 0.40 -7.07
N PHE A 162 -3.24 -0.14 -7.02
CA PHE A 162 -3.65 -1.22 -7.89
C PHE A 162 -3.82 -0.71 -9.33
N VAL A 163 -3.42 -1.54 -10.31
CA VAL A 163 -3.71 -1.34 -11.73
C VAL A 163 -4.36 -2.63 -12.25
N MET A 164 -5.43 -2.51 -13.04
CA MET A 164 -6.15 -3.67 -13.53
C MET A 164 -5.23 -4.61 -14.32
N THR A 165 -5.40 -5.91 -14.09
CA THR A 165 -4.65 -6.96 -14.78
C THR A 165 -5.63 -8.02 -15.27
N ASP A 166 -5.62 -8.33 -16.56
CA ASP A 166 -6.34 -9.48 -17.08
C ASP A 166 -5.77 -10.77 -16.46
N LEU A 167 -6.66 -11.68 -16.07
CA LEU A 167 -6.32 -12.90 -15.34
C LEU A 167 -5.23 -13.73 -16.00
N GLU A 168 -5.29 -13.87 -17.32
CA GLU A 168 -4.32 -14.63 -18.13
C GLU A 168 -2.90 -14.06 -18.12
N LYS A 169 -2.74 -12.78 -17.73
CA LYS A 169 -1.45 -12.08 -17.61
C LYS A 169 -0.83 -12.23 -16.23
N ILE A 170 -1.59 -12.67 -15.23
CA ILE A 170 -1.10 -12.88 -13.87
C ILE A 170 -0.06 -14.01 -13.85
N LYS A 171 1.05 -13.80 -13.15
CA LYS A 171 2.12 -14.78 -12.97
C LYS A 171 2.44 -15.00 -11.51
N ALA A 172 3.07 -16.12 -11.19
CA ALA A 172 3.58 -16.35 -9.85
C ALA A 172 4.62 -15.29 -9.46
N GLY A 173 4.52 -14.76 -8.24
CA GLY A 173 5.38 -13.70 -7.75
C GLY A 173 4.83 -12.96 -6.54
N PHE A 174 5.45 -11.85 -6.21
CA PHE A 174 4.96 -10.93 -5.17
C PHE A 174 3.72 -10.18 -5.64
N ASN A 175 2.66 -10.16 -4.86
CA ASN A 175 1.62 -9.17 -5.04
C ASN A 175 2.03 -7.81 -4.47
N SER A 176 1.35 -6.75 -4.87
CA SER A 176 1.70 -5.37 -4.50
C SER A 176 1.78 -5.13 -2.99
N CYS A 177 0.91 -5.76 -2.21
CA CYS A 177 0.90 -5.59 -0.75
C CYS A 177 2.11 -6.27 -0.07
N PHE A 178 2.56 -7.43 -0.56
CA PHE A 178 3.80 -8.04 -0.10
C PHE A 178 5.03 -7.26 -0.55
N ILE A 179 5.00 -6.60 -1.72
CA ILE A 179 6.07 -5.69 -2.15
C ILE A 179 6.22 -4.53 -1.17
N VAL A 180 5.12 -3.86 -0.78
CA VAL A 180 5.16 -2.77 0.20
C VAL A 180 5.80 -3.25 1.51
N ARG A 181 5.34 -4.39 2.04
CA ARG A 181 5.89 -4.96 3.27
C ARG A 181 7.38 -5.27 3.15
N TYR A 182 7.80 -5.89 2.06
CA TYR A 182 9.19 -6.25 1.81
C TYR A 182 10.10 -5.03 1.76
N LEU A 183 9.71 -4.00 1.01
CA LEU A 183 10.53 -2.79 0.85
C LEU A 183 10.63 -1.97 2.13
N LEU A 184 9.55 -1.85 2.92
CA LEU A 184 9.60 -1.20 4.23
C LEU A 184 10.58 -1.87 5.18
N GLU A 185 10.68 -3.18 5.11
CA GLU A 185 11.51 -3.98 6.03
C GLU A 185 12.97 -4.09 5.58
N LYS A 186 13.24 -4.06 4.26
CA LYS A 186 14.56 -4.39 3.70
C LYS A 186 15.31 -3.20 3.08
N ALA A 187 14.66 -2.06 2.85
CA ALA A 187 15.28 -0.89 2.22
C ALA A 187 15.34 0.29 3.18
N ASP A 188 16.44 1.04 3.14
CA ASP A 188 16.66 2.22 3.97
C ASP A 188 16.31 3.53 3.23
N ASN A 189 16.27 3.51 1.90
CA ASN A 189 16.05 4.67 1.06
C ASN A 189 15.48 4.28 -0.31
N THR A 190 15.09 5.27 -1.10
CA THR A 190 14.47 5.09 -2.42
C THR A 190 15.36 4.31 -3.39
N GLU A 191 16.66 4.55 -3.43
CA GLU A 191 17.58 3.87 -4.35
C GLU A 191 17.66 2.37 -4.07
N GLN A 192 17.83 1.99 -2.80
CA GLN A 192 17.81 0.59 -2.37
C GLN A 192 16.48 -0.07 -2.67
N ALA A 193 15.35 0.62 -2.40
CA ALA A 193 14.02 0.12 -2.66
C ALA A 193 13.80 -0.16 -4.16
N VAL A 194 14.23 0.74 -5.04
CA VAL A 194 14.19 0.54 -6.50
C VAL A 194 15.03 -0.67 -6.89
N SER A 195 16.28 -0.76 -6.40
CA SER A 195 17.18 -1.88 -6.72
C SER A 195 16.56 -3.23 -6.32
N LEU A 196 16.00 -3.33 -5.12
CA LEU A 196 15.31 -4.54 -4.66
C LEU A 196 14.09 -4.85 -5.52
N LEU A 197 13.22 -3.86 -5.77
CA LEU A 197 11.99 -4.05 -6.56
C LEU A 197 12.27 -4.51 -7.99
N MET A 198 13.31 -3.96 -8.62
CA MET A 198 13.68 -4.37 -9.99
C MET A 198 14.06 -5.85 -10.07
N GLY A 199 14.58 -6.45 -9.01
CA GLY A 199 14.94 -7.88 -8.92
C GLY A 199 13.76 -8.81 -8.55
N LEU A 200 12.61 -8.30 -8.09
CA LEU A 200 11.49 -9.15 -7.65
C LEU A 200 10.62 -9.62 -8.83
N PRO A 201 10.19 -10.89 -8.87
CA PRO A 201 9.05 -11.31 -9.68
C PRO A 201 7.75 -10.67 -9.15
N VAL A 202 6.99 -10.00 -10.00
CA VAL A 202 5.72 -9.33 -9.66
C VAL A 202 4.56 -10.12 -10.25
N SER A 203 3.49 -10.31 -9.48
CA SER A 203 2.36 -11.17 -9.89
C SER A 203 1.39 -10.47 -10.84
N SER A 204 1.14 -9.19 -10.65
CA SER A 204 0.10 -8.43 -11.35
C SER A 204 0.50 -6.98 -11.53
N ASN A 205 -0.24 -6.24 -12.34
CA ASN A 205 -0.01 -4.82 -12.55
C ASN A 205 -0.18 -4.04 -11.24
N CYS A 206 0.76 -3.14 -10.97
CA CYS A 206 0.66 -2.20 -9.86
C CYS A 206 1.64 -1.04 -10.06
N ASN A 207 1.38 0.05 -9.35
CA ASN A 207 2.35 1.11 -9.16
C ASN A 207 2.90 1.03 -7.73
N ILE A 208 4.19 1.26 -7.58
CA ILE A 208 4.87 1.38 -6.28
C ILE A 208 5.49 2.77 -6.19
N LEU A 209 4.93 3.61 -5.33
CA LEU A 209 5.50 4.90 -4.99
C LEU A 209 6.54 4.71 -3.90
N LEU A 210 7.70 5.31 -4.11
CA LEU A 210 8.83 5.33 -3.19
C LEU A 210 9.25 6.79 -2.96
N ALA A 211 9.38 7.18 -1.69
CA ALA A 211 9.87 8.51 -1.32
C ALA A 211 10.67 8.42 -0.02
N ASP A 212 11.81 9.12 0.05
CA ASP A 212 12.60 9.18 1.28
C ASP A 212 12.77 10.61 1.80
N LYS A 213 13.17 10.72 3.06
CA LYS A 213 13.38 12.02 3.74
C LYS A 213 14.44 12.93 3.10
N LYS A 214 15.23 12.40 2.15
CA LYS A 214 16.22 13.22 1.40
C LYS A 214 15.63 13.85 0.14
N GLY A 215 14.34 13.63 -0.12
CA GLY A 215 13.65 14.13 -1.30
C GLY A 215 13.79 13.26 -2.55
N ASN A 216 14.39 12.07 -2.46
CA ASN A 216 14.42 11.15 -3.58
C ASN A 216 13.04 10.50 -3.70
N MET A 217 12.43 10.62 -4.87
CA MET A 217 11.06 10.15 -5.10
C MET A 217 10.91 9.58 -6.50
N VAL A 218 10.28 8.42 -6.61
CA VAL A 218 9.94 7.78 -7.88
C VAL A 218 8.62 7.01 -7.77
N VAL A 219 8.02 6.71 -8.91
CA VAL A 219 7.03 5.64 -9.04
C VAL A 219 7.61 4.54 -9.92
N VAL A 220 7.53 3.30 -9.46
CA VAL A 220 7.85 2.14 -10.30
C VAL A 220 6.53 1.54 -10.77
N GLU A 221 6.25 1.67 -12.06
CA GLU A 221 5.12 1.05 -12.73
C GLU A 221 5.51 -0.39 -13.06
N CYS A 222 4.74 -1.36 -12.57
CA CYS A 222 5.09 -2.78 -12.60
C CYS A 222 4.02 -3.61 -13.29
N THR A 223 4.48 -4.51 -14.17
CA THR A 223 3.72 -5.65 -14.67
C THR A 223 4.49 -6.94 -14.39
N PRO A 224 3.92 -8.13 -14.59
CA PRO A 224 4.66 -9.38 -14.45
C PRO A 224 5.86 -9.54 -15.42
N ILE A 225 5.96 -8.72 -16.45
CA ILE A 225 7.00 -8.84 -17.49
C ILE A 225 7.84 -7.58 -17.69
N LEU A 226 7.37 -6.43 -17.23
CA LEU A 226 8.04 -5.15 -17.43
C LEU A 226 7.91 -4.27 -16.19
N LYS A 227 8.95 -3.53 -15.87
CA LYS A 227 8.95 -2.49 -14.84
C LYS A 227 9.58 -1.22 -15.38
N LYS A 228 8.94 -0.09 -15.11
CA LYS A 228 9.41 1.24 -15.52
C LYS A 228 9.52 2.16 -14.32
N VAL A 229 10.69 2.75 -14.13
CA VAL A 229 10.88 3.80 -13.13
C VAL A 229 10.49 5.14 -13.75
N ARG A 230 9.55 5.83 -13.10
CA ARG A 230 9.12 7.18 -13.45
C ARG A 230 9.65 8.15 -12.39
N ALA A 231 10.46 9.10 -12.84
CA ALA A 231 11.05 10.14 -11.99
C ALA A 231 9.99 11.17 -11.54
N ALA A 232 10.35 11.93 -10.50
CA ALA A 232 9.55 13.05 -10.03
C ALA A 232 9.45 14.17 -11.10
N GLU A 233 8.30 14.81 -11.17
CA GLU A 233 8.10 16.04 -11.91
C GLU A 233 8.61 17.22 -11.08
N THR A 234 9.29 18.17 -11.74
CA THR A 234 9.91 19.33 -11.08
C THR A 234 9.06 20.57 -11.33
N PHE A 235 8.79 21.31 -10.28
CA PHE A 235 8.10 22.60 -10.27
C PHE A 235 9.02 23.66 -9.67
N GLU A 236 8.64 24.95 -9.76
CA GLU A 236 9.45 26.05 -9.26
C GLU A 236 9.88 25.88 -7.80
N ASN A 237 8.98 25.39 -6.96
CA ASN A 237 9.18 25.26 -5.51
C ASN A 237 9.44 23.81 -5.03
N GLY A 238 9.77 22.89 -5.93
CA GLY A 238 10.05 21.51 -5.52
C GLY A 238 9.80 20.46 -6.59
N SER A 239 9.62 19.25 -6.14
CA SER A 239 9.33 18.10 -7.01
C SER A 239 8.21 17.22 -6.42
N ILE A 240 7.52 16.48 -7.29
CA ILE A 240 6.40 15.62 -6.91
C ILE A 240 6.39 14.31 -7.69
N VAL A 241 5.93 13.25 -7.04
CA VAL A 241 5.45 12.04 -7.68
C VAL A 241 4.00 11.80 -7.27
N CYS A 242 3.20 11.31 -8.20
CA CYS A 242 1.82 10.90 -7.93
C CYS A 242 1.54 9.57 -8.62
N THR A 243 0.72 8.74 -8.01
CA THR A 243 0.22 7.50 -8.57
C THR A 243 -1.25 7.28 -8.23
N VAL A 244 -1.96 6.68 -9.17
CA VAL A 244 -3.39 6.36 -9.13
C VAL A 244 -3.60 4.92 -9.65
N ASN A 245 -4.81 4.55 -10.05
CA ASN A 245 -5.13 3.18 -10.49
C ASN A 245 -4.96 2.96 -12.01
N SER A 246 -4.03 3.66 -12.61
CA SER A 246 -3.66 3.50 -14.02
C SER A 246 -2.17 3.72 -14.21
N PHE A 247 -1.61 3.23 -15.31
CA PHE A 247 -0.26 3.60 -15.73
C PHE A 247 -0.25 4.97 -16.38
N THR A 248 0.78 5.75 -16.12
CA THR A 248 0.95 7.12 -16.66
C THR A 248 2.05 7.21 -17.70
N SER A 249 3.07 6.35 -17.65
CA SER A 249 4.11 6.30 -18.68
C SER A 249 3.57 5.76 -20.00
N ASP A 250 3.90 6.39 -21.11
CA ASP A 250 3.41 5.98 -22.44
C ASP A 250 3.80 4.53 -22.78
N GLU A 251 4.97 4.08 -22.31
CA GLU A 251 5.44 2.71 -22.48
C GLU A 251 4.59 1.69 -21.69
N MET A 252 3.97 2.10 -20.59
CA MET A 252 3.22 1.20 -19.70
C MET A 252 1.71 1.22 -19.98
N LYS A 253 1.17 2.30 -20.52
CA LYS A 253 -0.27 2.42 -20.87
C LYS A 253 -0.83 1.24 -21.65
N PRO A 254 -0.11 0.62 -22.60
CA PRO A 254 -0.62 -0.56 -23.34
C PRO A 254 -0.85 -1.81 -22.48
N TYR A 255 -0.31 -1.83 -21.24
CA TYR A 255 -0.47 -2.94 -20.31
C TYR A 255 -1.59 -2.70 -19.27
N ASP A 256 -2.24 -1.53 -19.31
CA ASP A 256 -3.38 -1.22 -18.44
C ASP A 256 -4.64 -1.92 -18.96
N ASP A 257 -5.18 -2.84 -18.18
CA ASP A 257 -6.31 -3.67 -18.57
C ASP A 257 -7.66 -3.12 -18.09
N ALA A 258 -7.73 -1.85 -17.66
CA ALA A 258 -8.93 -1.23 -17.08
C ALA A 258 -10.13 -1.13 -18.04
N LYS A 259 -9.94 -1.31 -19.35
CA LYS A 259 -11.02 -1.36 -20.37
C LYS A 259 -11.98 -0.15 -20.28
N GLY A 260 -11.44 1.04 -19.98
CA GLY A 260 -12.19 2.29 -19.90
C GLY A 260 -12.75 2.63 -18.52
N ASN A 261 -12.61 1.75 -17.53
CA ASN A 261 -12.91 2.08 -16.14
C ASN A 261 -11.61 2.49 -15.42
N ASP A 262 -11.35 3.78 -15.36
CA ASP A 262 -10.14 4.33 -14.74
C ASP A 262 -10.34 4.74 -13.27
N TYR A 263 -11.51 4.45 -12.69
CA TYR A 263 -11.84 4.80 -11.29
C TYR A 263 -11.58 6.29 -10.96
N ASP A 264 -11.89 7.20 -11.87
CA ASP A 264 -11.55 8.62 -11.79
C ASP A 264 -10.04 8.90 -11.61
N SER A 265 -9.18 7.94 -11.96
CA SER A 265 -7.72 8.05 -11.83
C SER A 265 -7.18 9.32 -12.45
N HIS A 266 -7.63 9.62 -13.66
CA HIS A 266 -7.19 10.81 -14.39
C HIS A 266 -7.57 12.12 -13.69
N ARG A 267 -8.78 12.20 -13.13
CA ARG A 267 -9.23 13.39 -12.38
C ARG A 267 -8.42 13.58 -11.11
N ARG A 268 -8.20 12.49 -10.33
CA ARG A 268 -7.41 12.51 -9.09
C ARG A 268 -5.95 12.88 -9.36
N TYR A 269 -5.36 12.30 -10.38
CA TYR A 269 -3.98 12.59 -10.81
C TYR A 269 -3.81 14.06 -11.17
N ARG A 270 -4.72 14.61 -11.99
CA ARG A 270 -4.70 16.04 -12.34
C ARG A 270 -4.87 16.94 -11.13
N THR A 271 -5.80 16.66 -10.23
CA THR A 271 -5.97 17.45 -9.00
C THR A 271 -4.67 17.57 -8.23
N VAL A 272 -3.90 16.48 -8.10
CA VAL A 272 -2.61 16.52 -7.42
C VAL A 272 -1.63 17.41 -8.18
N LEU A 273 -1.41 17.21 -9.47
CA LEU A 273 -0.43 17.97 -10.24
C LEU A 273 -0.79 19.47 -10.36
N ASP A 274 -2.06 19.80 -10.61
CA ASP A 274 -2.55 21.17 -10.73
C ASP A 274 -2.41 21.93 -9.40
N SER A 275 -2.48 21.23 -8.26
CA SER A 275 -2.25 21.85 -6.94
C SER A 275 -0.82 22.33 -6.75
N PHE A 276 0.15 21.64 -7.36
CA PHE A 276 1.56 22.04 -7.33
C PHE A 276 1.87 23.14 -8.36
N SER A 277 1.37 23.03 -9.58
CA SER A 277 1.57 24.02 -10.64
C SER A 277 0.91 25.37 -10.33
N SER A 278 -0.13 25.41 -9.50
CA SER A 278 -0.89 26.61 -9.13
C SER A 278 -0.41 27.29 -7.83
N GLU A 279 0.77 26.95 -7.34
CA GLU A 279 1.37 27.49 -6.10
C GLU A 279 0.47 27.39 -4.85
N ARG A 280 -0.42 26.41 -4.82
CA ARG A 280 -1.30 26.15 -3.66
C ARG A 280 -0.57 25.48 -2.50
N ILE A 281 0.59 24.87 -2.78
CA ILE A 281 1.44 24.28 -1.77
C ILE A 281 2.27 25.37 -1.11
N LYS A 282 1.96 25.66 0.15
CA LYS A 282 2.63 26.66 0.98
C LYS A 282 3.49 25.98 2.03
N ASP A 283 4.18 26.76 2.84
CA ASP A 283 5.05 26.28 3.94
C ASP A 283 4.29 25.51 5.05
N GLU A 284 2.97 25.60 5.08
CA GLU A 284 2.08 24.81 5.95
C GLU A 284 1.81 23.44 5.35
N TYR A 285 2.86 22.63 5.19
CA TYR A 285 2.88 21.37 4.44
C TYR A 285 1.77 20.39 4.84
N ILE A 286 1.54 20.20 6.15
CA ILE A 286 0.54 19.24 6.63
C ILE A 286 -0.87 19.73 6.32
N GLU A 287 -1.18 20.99 6.62
CA GLU A 287 -2.48 21.59 6.36
C GLU A 287 -2.80 21.61 4.86
N THR A 288 -1.83 22.01 4.02
CA THR A 288 -1.97 21.99 2.56
C THR A 288 -2.26 20.57 2.05
N THR A 289 -1.56 19.57 2.60
CA THR A 289 -1.80 18.16 2.23
C THR A 289 -3.17 17.67 2.71
N GLU A 290 -3.64 18.11 3.89
CA GLU A 290 -5.00 17.84 4.34
C GLU A 290 -6.05 18.40 3.38
N HIS A 291 -5.91 19.64 2.96
CA HIS A 291 -6.79 20.29 1.99
C HIS A 291 -6.82 19.55 0.64
N LEU A 292 -5.65 19.12 0.15
CA LEU A 292 -5.58 18.32 -1.07
C LEU A 292 -6.31 16.98 -0.93
N LEU A 293 -6.06 16.24 0.16
CA LEU A 293 -6.71 14.96 0.40
C LEU A 293 -8.23 15.06 0.61
N LYS A 294 -8.71 16.18 1.17
CA LYS A 294 -10.14 16.49 1.32
C LYS A 294 -10.83 16.85 -0.01
N GLY A 295 -10.04 17.13 -1.05
CA GLY A 295 -10.57 17.53 -2.35
C GLY A 295 -10.92 19.02 -2.46
N ASP A 296 -10.35 19.87 -1.60
CA ASP A 296 -10.59 21.32 -1.64
C ASP A 296 -9.95 21.98 -2.88
N TYR A 297 -9.03 21.28 -3.54
CA TYR A 297 -8.36 21.75 -4.76
C TYR A 297 -8.86 21.09 -6.05
N GLY A 298 -9.75 20.10 -5.94
CA GLY A 298 -10.32 19.33 -7.03
C GLY A 298 -10.84 17.98 -6.59
N PHE A 299 -11.21 17.11 -7.52
CA PHE A 299 -11.75 15.79 -7.20
C PHE A 299 -10.68 14.88 -6.58
N MET A 300 -10.92 14.36 -5.37
CA MET A 300 -10.05 13.42 -4.66
C MET A 300 -10.79 12.31 -3.92
N CYS A 301 -11.92 12.62 -3.28
CA CYS A 301 -12.65 11.71 -2.38
C CYS A 301 -14.17 11.98 -2.36
N GLN A 302 -14.68 12.69 -3.33
CA GLN A 302 -16.10 13.09 -3.39
C GLN A 302 -16.96 11.99 -4.03
N TYR A 303 -17.12 10.86 -3.33
CA TYR A 303 -17.89 9.69 -3.78
C TYR A 303 -19.32 9.68 -3.20
N ASP A 304 -19.95 10.84 -3.05
CA ASP A 304 -21.27 10.96 -2.38
C ASP A 304 -22.40 10.25 -3.13
N ASP A 305 -22.27 10.08 -4.44
CA ASP A 305 -23.24 9.39 -5.30
C ASP A 305 -22.92 7.88 -5.47
N GLU A 306 -21.87 7.37 -4.81
CA GLU A 306 -21.42 5.99 -4.90
C GLU A 306 -21.55 5.29 -3.53
N PRO A 307 -22.71 4.68 -3.20
CA PRO A 307 -22.99 4.15 -1.86
C PRO A 307 -22.04 3.01 -1.44
N ASP A 308 -21.47 2.30 -2.41
CA ASP A 308 -20.59 1.15 -2.18
C ASP A 308 -19.10 1.50 -2.25
N PHE A 309 -18.77 2.82 -2.26
CA PHE A 309 -17.40 3.28 -2.38
C PHE A 309 -17.14 4.54 -1.54
N GLU A 310 -16.06 4.53 -0.77
CA GLU A 310 -15.65 5.69 0.04
C GLU A 310 -14.14 5.72 0.27
N THR A 311 -13.58 6.87 0.65
CA THR A 311 -12.25 6.93 1.23
C THR A 311 -12.30 6.35 2.66
N VAL A 312 -11.75 5.16 2.84
CA VAL A 312 -11.78 4.44 4.12
C VAL A 312 -10.72 4.91 5.11
N TRP A 313 -9.64 5.49 4.64
CA TRP A 313 -8.68 6.31 5.40
C TRP A 313 -7.87 7.24 4.49
N SER A 314 -7.34 8.29 5.11
CA SER A 314 -6.32 9.15 4.52
C SER A 314 -5.12 9.23 5.45
N SER A 315 -3.91 9.26 4.87
CA SER A 315 -2.65 9.36 5.63
C SER A 315 -1.77 10.47 5.10
N ILE A 316 -1.05 11.13 6.00
CA ILE A 316 0.04 12.05 5.70
C ILE A 316 1.24 11.59 6.51
N PHE A 317 2.40 11.41 5.88
CA PHE A 317 3.66 11.13 6.56
C PHE A 317 4.60 12.30 6.38
N ASP A 318 5.03 12.89 7.48
CA ASP A 318 6.19 13.77 7.50
C ASP A 318 7.43 12.88 7.62
N LEU A 319 8.17 12.73 6.52
CA LEU A 319 9.27 11.77 6.45
C LEU A 319 10.50 12.20 7.24
N ASP A 320 10.61 13.48 7.54
CA ASP A 320 11.72 14.02 8.33
C ASP A 320 11.51 13.77 9.82
N SER A 321 10.31 14.06 10.33
CA SER A 321 9.97 13.89 11.74
C SER A 321 9.46 12.47 12.09
N LEU A 322 9.09 11.67 11.10
CA LEU A 322 8.43 10.36 11.24
C LEU A 322 7.09 10.44 12.00
N VAL A 323 6.43 11.58 11.90
CA VAL A 323 5.10 11.81 12.44
C VAL A 323 4.07 11.47 11.35
N ILE A 324 3.05 10.72 11.75
CA ILE A 324 1.96 10.31 10.87
C ILE A 324 0.69 11.05 11.29
N TYR A 325 -0.03 11.58 10.31
CA TYR A 325 -1.37 12.16 10.52
C TYR A 325 -2.36 11.30 9.75
N ARG A 326 -3.48 10.92 10.39
CA ARG A 326 -4.44 9.99 9.79
C ARG A 326 -5.88 10.40 10.05
N ALA A 327 -6.69 10.40 9.00
CA ALA A 327 -8.14 10.44 9.07
C ALA A 327 -8.68 9.01 8.84
N GLU A 328 -9.42 8.49 9.83
CA GLU A 328 -10.00 7.14 9.77
C GLU A 328 -11.42 7.19 9.19
N GLY A 329 -11.53 7.21 7.89
CA GLY A 329 -12.74 7.40 7.09
C GLY A 329 -12.61 8.58 6.14
N ASP A 330 -13.73 9.04 5.58
CA ASP A 330 -13.80 10.17 4.66
C ASP A 330 -13.10 11.43 5.25
N PRO A 331 -12.00 11.92 4.65
CA PRO A 331 -11.22 13.02 5.19
C PRO A 331 -11.99 14.34 5.27
N ARG A 332 -13.08 14.50 4.51
CA ARG A 332 -13.97 15.67 4.60
C ARG A 332 -14.75 15.69 5.91
N LYS A 333 -15.01 14.51 6.49
CA LYS A 333 -15.83 14.27 7.68
C LYS A 333 -15.01 13.90 8.92
N LYS A 334 -13.75 13.52 8.74
CA LYS A 334 -12.85 13.06 9.81
C LYS A 334 -11.67 13.99 9.96
N LYS A 335 -11.27 14.23 11.21
CA LYS A 335 -10.05 14.99 11.51
C LYS A 335 -8.82 14.10 11.32
N PHE A 336 -7.74 14.68 10.85
CA PHE A 336 -6.43 14.07 10.89
C PHE A 336 -5.91 14.07 12.33
N VAL A 337 -5.59 12.89 12.84
CA VAL A 337 -5.09 12.69 14.19
C VAL A 337 -3.63 12.25 14.12
N THR A 338 -2.80 12.86 14.95
CA THR A 338 -1.37 12.56 15.02
C THR A 338 -1.12 11.17 15.61
N ASP A 339 -0.26 10.40 14.94
CA ASP A 339 0.22 9.09 15.38
C ASP A 339 1.74 9.11 15.53
N ASN A 340 2.22 9.23 16.76
CA ASN A 340 3.66 9.28 17.08
C ASN A 340 4.26 7.91 17.40
N ARG A 341 3.54 6.80 17.25
CA ARG A 341 3.98 5.48 17.71
C ARG A 341 5.30 5.02 17.09
N LEU A 342 5.55 5.31 15.80
CA LEU A 342 6.81 4.99 15.15
C LEU A 342 7.94 5.88 15.67
N HIS A 343 7.74 7.18 15.69
CA HIS A 343 8.68 8.16 16.24
C HIS A 343 9.08 7.81 17.68
N ASP A 344 8.11 7.51 18.55
CA ASP A 344 8.36 7.14 19.94
C ASP A 344 9.13 5.81 20.08
N LEU A 345 8.84 4.84 19.19
CA LEU A 345 9.54 3.56 19.18
C LEU A 345 11.02 3.74 18.85
N ILE A 346 11.34 4.62 17.90
CA ILE A 346 12.71 4.89 17.47
C ILE A 346 13.50 5.62 18.55
N ARG A 347 12.89 6.59 19.25
CA ARG A 347 13.53 7.35 20.33
C ARG A 347 13.84 6.53 21.57
N ARG A 348 13.10 5.46 21.82
CA ARG A 348 13.26 4.60 23.03
C ARG A 348 14.17 3.39 22.82
N GLY A 349 14.54 3.11 21.58
CA GLY A 349 15.35 1.93 21.20
C GLY A 349 16.68 2.24 20.68
#